data_4c5e61748bdf4ae3a22180fceb6c454d
#
_entry.id   4c5e61748bdf4ae3a22180fceb6c454d
#
_cell.length_a   1.000
_cell.length_b   1.000
_cell.length_c   1.000
_cell.angle_alpha   90.00
_cell.angle_beta   90.00
_cell.angle_gamma   90.00
#
_symmetry.space_group_name_H-M   'P 1'
#
loop_
_entity.id
_entity.type
_entity.pdbx_description
1 polymer ?
#
loop_
_entity_poly.entity_id
_entity_poly.type
_entity_poly.pdbx_seq_one_letter_code
_entity_poly.pdbx_strand_id
1 'polypeptide(L)'
;QEQGKPQLIAQGYEYELPMSVEVEGKAREWTERRLVVRSVRHAEAAEAALRARVAAATAQVEALNLRGRGRKRFEDVETLRQAANEMVQHHRVEEFLWLRYDHHTTPHPVRAYKDRPAYVKQDRQATVEVRVDEEALESAVRRLGWRMYSTNQPKEQLSLEQAVLAYRSEYL
;
A
#
# COMPACT_ATOMS: atom_id res chain seq x y z
N GLN A 1 38.37 -7.82 17.64
CA GLN A 1 37.66 -6.90 16.70
C GLN A 1 37.01 -7.80 15.68
N GLU A 2 35.69 -8.07 15.82
CA GLU A 2 34.89 -8.70 14.78
C GLU A 2 34.78 -7.71 13.60
N GLN A 3 35.48 -8.01 12.52
CA GLN A 3 35.29 -7.34 11.26
C GLN A 3 33.88 -7.65 10.79
N GLY A 4 32.96 -6.68 10.95
CA GLY A 4 31.59 -6.81 10.50
C GLY A 4 31.56 -7.15 9.01
N LYS A 5 30.78 -8.17 8.63
CA LYS A 5 30.57 -8.54 7.23
C LYS A 5 30.08 -7.31 6.45
N PRO A 6 30.59 -7.09 5.23
CA PRO A 6 30.13 -5.97 4.40
C PRO A 6 28.62 -6.05 4.23
N GLN A 7 27.92 -5.00 4.64
CA GLN A 7 26.47 -4.92 4.53
C GLN A 7 26.10 -4.21 3.23
N LEU A 8 25.25 -4.82 2.41
CA LEU A 8 24.67 -4.19 1.23
C LEU A 8 23.75 -3.05 1.69
N ILE A 9 24.07 -1.82 1.34
CA ILE A 9 23.30 -0.62 1.74
C ILE A 9 22.39 -0.11 0.63
N ALA A 10 22.77 -0.33 -0.62
CA ALA A 10 22.01 0.04 -1.80
C ALA A 10 22.43 -0.83 -3.00
N GLN A 11 21.55 -0.93 -3.99
CA GLN A 11 21.82 -1.51 -5.30
C GLN A 11 21.27 -0.59 -6.38
N GLY A 12 21.85 -0.62 -7.58
CA GLY A 12 21.38 0.25 -8.63
C GLY A 12 22.10 0.03 -9.95
N TYR A 13 21.69 0.81 -10.92
CA TYR A 13 22.29 0.87 -12.25
C TYR A 13 22.26 2.32 -12.76
N GLU A 14 23.04 2.57 -13.79
CA GLU A 14 23.11 3.86 -14.45
C GLU A 14 22.97 3.71 -15.96
N TYR A 15 22.49 4.76 -16.60
CA TYR A 15 22.43 4.86 -18.05
C TYR A 15 22.52 6.31 -18.48
N GLU A 16 22.91 6.51 -19.74
CA GLU A 16 23.08 7.82 -20.34
C GLU A 16 21.95 8.10 -21.34
N LEU A 17 21.48 9.34 -21.35
CA LEU A 17 20.46 9.83 -22.28
C LEU A 17 21.03 11.06 -23.02
N PRO A 18 21.01 11.05 -24.36
CA PRO A 18 21.23 12.25 -25.13
C PRO A 18 20.04 13.20 -24.92
N MET A 19 20.34 14.42 -24.55
CA MET A 19 19.37 15.48 -24.32
C MET A 19 19.65 16.64 -25.26
N SER A 20 18.60 17.28 -25.76
CA SER A 20 18.72 18.49 -26.56
C SER A 20 17.63 19.49 -26.16
N VAL A 21 17.97 20.77 -26.20
CA VAL A 21 17.04 21.87 -26.00
C VAL A 21 17.37 22.99 -26.96
N GLU A 22 16.37 23.63 -27.51
CA GLU A 22 16.54 24.83 -28.31
C GLU A 22 16.40 26.07 -27.39
N VAL A 23 17.48 26.88 -27.35
CA VAL A 23 17.50 28.13 -26.58
C VAL A 23 17.93 29.25 -27.52
N GLU A 24 17.08 30.25 -27.71
CA GLU A 24 17.32 31.40 -28.60
C GLU A 24 17.65 30.98 -30.05
N GLY A 25 16.96 29.97 -30.58
CA GLY A 25 17.17 29.43 -31.93
C GLY A 25 18.45 28.64 -32.12
N LYS A 26 19.14 28.26 -31.05
CA LYS A 26 20.32 27.41 -31.06
C LYS A 26 20.05 26.11 -30.30
N ALA A 27 20.30 25.00 -30.97
CA ALA A 27 20.26 23.70 -30.32
C ALA A 27 21.44 23.55 -29.35
N ARG A 28 21.15 23.19 -28.12
CA ARG A 28 22.15 22.77 -27.12
C ARG A 28 21.95 21.31 -26.83
N GLU A 29 23.00 20.55 -26.99
CA GLU A 29 23.01 19.11 -26.75
C GLU A 29 23.92 18.79 -25.58
N TRP A 30 23.48 17.82 -24.75
CA TRP A 30 24.30 17.26 -23.68
C TRP A 30 23.90 15.81 -23.42
N THR A 31 24.73 15.09 -22.71
CA THR A 31 24.42 13.76 -22.21
C THR A 31 24.07 13.87 -20.73
N GLU A 32 22.85 13.43 -20.38
CA GLU A 32 22.40 13.30 -19.01
C GLU A 32 22.61 11.86 -18.54
N ARG A 33 23.33 11.70 -17.45
CA ARG A 33 23.53 10.42 -16.79
C ARG A 33 22.49 10.25 -15.71
N ARG A 34 21.71 9.17 -15.77
CA ARG A 34 20.68 8.81 -14.80
C ARG A 34 21.12 7.65 -13.92
N LEU A 35 21.02 7.85 -12.63
CA LEU A 35 21.39 6.91 -11.58
C LEU A 35 20.09 6.40 -10.94
N VAL A 36 19.78 5.12 -11.10
CA VAL A 36 18.59 4.47 -10.53
C VAL A 36 19.07 3.61 -9.37
N VAL A 37 18.71 4.00 -8.15
CA VAL A 37 19.25 3.42 -6.92
C VAL A 37 18.13 2.98 -6.00
N ARG A 38 18.22 1.75 -5.47
CA ARG A 38 17.35 1.23 -4.43
C ARG A 38 18.10 1.18 -3.10
N SER A 39 17.66 1.96 -2.14
CA SER A 39 18.17 1.89 -0.76
C SER A 39 17.52 0.69 -0.05
N VAL A 40 18.33 -0.24 0.43
CA VAL A 40 17.85 -1.45 1.13
C VAL A 40 17.05 -1.09 2.37
N ARG A 41 17.64 -0.29 3.27
CA ARG A 41 16.96 0.15 4.51
C ARG A 41 15.65 0.88 4.25
N HIS A 42 15.61 1.72 3.21
CA HIS A 42 14.39 2.46 2.88
C HIS A 42 13.31 1.56 2.31
N ALA A 43 13.69 0.58 1.47
CA ALA A 43 12.79 -0.41 0.93
C ALA A 43 12.17 -1.27 2.03
N GLU A 44 12.98 -1.78 2.97
CA GLU A 44 12.52 -2.58 4.11
C GLU A 44 11.56 -1.81 5.02
N ALA A 45 11.87 -0.56 5.35
CA ALA A 45 11.00 0.28 6.16
C ALA A 45 9.67 0.59 5.45
N ALA A 46 9.70 0.87 4.15
CA ALA A 46 8.52 1.13 3.35
C ALA A 46 7.65 -0.14 3.18
N GLU A 47 8.27 -1.31 3.00
CA GLU A 47 7.58 -2.60 2.97
C GLU A 47 6.88 -2.88 4.29
N ALA A 48 7.58 -2.77 5.42
CA ALA A 48 6.99 -2.96 6.73
C ALA A 48 5.79 -2.03 6.96
N ALA A 49 5.89 -0.77 6.58
CA ALA A 49 4.80 0.20 6.68
C ALA A 49 3.62 -0.15 5.77
N LEU A 50 3.86 -0.62 4.54
CA LEU A 50 2.82 -1.05 3.62
C LEU A 50 2.08 -2.28 4.15
N ARG A 51 2.81 -3.33 4.56
CA ARG A 51 2.23 -4.56 5.12
C ARG A 51 1.42 -4.27 6.40
N ALA A 52 1.90 -3.37 7.26
CA ALA A 52 1.16 -2.96 8.45
C ALA A 52 -0.17 -2.26 8.11
N ARG A 53 -0.21 -1.41 7.09
CA ARG A 53 -1.45 -0.77 6.61
C ARG A 53 -2.44 -1.79 6.05
N VAL A 54 -1.97 -2.74 5.23
CA VAL A 54 -2.79 -3.82 4.69
C VAL A 54 -3.39 -4.65 5.83
N ALA A 55 -2.57 -5.07 6.79
CA ALA A 55 -3.04 -5.85 7.95
C ALA A 55 -4.05 -5.08 8.81
N ALA A 56 -3.82 -3.79 9.05
CA ALA A 56 -4.74 -2.95 9.81
C ALA A 56 -6.09 -2.78 9.10
N ALA A 57 -6.09 -2.54 7.80
CA ALA A 57 -7.31 -2.43 7.00
C ALA A 57 -8.09 -3.75 7.00
N THR A 58 -7.42 -4.88 6.77
CA THR A 58 -8.00 -6.22 6.81
C THR A 58 -8.69 -6.47 8.15
N ALA A 59 -7.99 -6.25 9.26
CA ALA A 59 -8.55 -6.44 10.60
C ALA A 59 -9.76 -5.53 10.88
N GLN A 60 -9.74 -4.28 10.42
CA GLN A 60 -10.86 -3.36 10.58
C GLN A 60 -12.07 -3.76 9.75
N VAL A 61 -11.87 -4.20 8.51
CA VAL A 61 -12.96 -4.69 7.65
C VAL A 61 -13.56 -5.97 8.22
N GLU A 62 -12.75 -6.94 8.66
CA GLU A 62 -13.23 -8.17 9.32
C GLU A 62 -14.03 -7.86 10.59
N ALA A 63 -13.62 -6.83 11.33
CA ALA A 63 -14.31 -6.40 12.55
C ALA A 63 -15.74 -5.88 12.31
N LEU A 64 -16.10 -5.49 11.06
CA LEU A 64 -17.47 -5.12 10.69
C LEU A 64 -18.45 -6.29 10.81
N ASN A 65 -17.98 -7.53 10.68
CA ASN A 65 -18.78 -8.74 10.83
C ASN A 65 -19.08 -9.07 12.29
N LEU A 66 -18.33 -8.50 13.24
CA LEU A 66 -18.44 -8.85 14.65
C LEU A 66 -19.73 -8.30 15.26
N ARG A 67 -20.44 -9.17 15.97
CA ARG A 67 -21.64 -8.83 16.72
C ARG A 67 -21.29 -8.55 18.18
N GLY A 68 -22.01 -7.65 18.82
CA GLY A 68 -21.85 -7.38 20.24
C GLY A 68 -22.46 -6.04 20.68
N ARG A 69 -22.48 -5.82 22.00
CA ARG A 69 -22.96 -4.58 22.57
C ARG A 69 -22.08 -3.40 22.12
N GLY A 70 -22.68 -2.34 21.60
CA GLY A 70 -21.97 -1.15 21.12
C GLY A 70 -21.38 -1.28 19.72
N ARG A 71 -21.57 -2.40 19.00
CA ARG A 71 -21.13 -2.58 17.62
C ARG A 71 -22.27 -2.27 16.65
N LYS A 72 -21.95 -1.54 15.57
CA LYS A 72 -22.89 -1.27 14.48
C LYS A 72 -23.22 -2.60 13.77
N ARG A 73 -24.51 -2.81 13.52
CA ARG A 73 -25.00 -3.94 12.74
C ARG A 73 -25.34 -3.46 11.35
N PHE A 74 -24.92 -4.20 10.36
CA PHE A 74 -25.22 -3.94 8.96
C PHE A 74 -26.32 -4.91 8.50
N GLU A 75 -27.47 -4.37 8.14
CA GLU A 75 -28.63 -5.15 7.67
C GLU A 75 -28.68 -5.23 6.14
N ASP A 76 -28.01 -4.32 5.45
CA ASP A 76 -27.89 -4.29 4.00
C ASP A 76 -26.43 -4.21 3.55
N VAL A 77 -26.19 -4.72 2.32
CA VAL A 77 -24.86 -4.82 1.73
C VAL A 77 -24.31 -3.43 1.39
N GLU A 78 -25.14 -2.47 1.02
CA GLU A 78 -24.66 -1.18 0.55
C GLU A 78 -24.06 -0.33 1.66
N THR A 79 -24.73 -0.28 2.82
CA THR A 79 -24.17 0.40 4.00
C THR A 79 -22.90 -0.29 4.53
N LEU A 80 -22.82 -1.63 4.44
CA LEU A 80 -21.61 -2.37 4.80
C LEU A 80 -20.48 -2.06 3.82
N ARG A 81 -20.76 -2.03 2.52
CA ARG A 81 -19.79 -1.72 1.46
C ARG A 81 -19.20 -0.32 1.64
N GLN A 82 -20.06 0.66 1.91
CA GLN A 82 -19.61 2.03 2.16
C GLN A 82 -18.64 2.07 3.36
N ALA A 83 -19.00 1.45 4.47
CA ALA A 83 -18.15 1.41 5.66
C ALA A 83 -16.81 0.70 5.42
N ALA A 84 -16.82 -0.43 4.68
CA ALA A 84 -15.59 -1.15 4.33
C ALA A 84 -14.69 -0.33 3.40
N ASN A 85 -15.28 0.31 2.38
CA ASN A 85 -14.53 1.16 1.44
C ASN A 85 -13.88 2.36 2.15
N GLU A 86 -14.58 3.02 3.07
CA GLU A 86 -14.01 4.11 3.88
C GLU A 86 -12.77 3.66 4.65
N MET A 87 -12.77 2.45 5.22
CA MET A 87 -11.61 1.88 5.93
C MET A 87 -10.45 1.59 4.99
N VAL A 88 -10.72 0.96 3.86
CA VAL A 88 -9.71 0.61 2.86
C VAL A 88 -9.05 1.87 2.28
N GLN A 89 -9.84 2.90 1.95
CA GLN A 89 -9.36 4.20 1.48
C GLN A 89 -8.57 4.95 2.56
N HIS A 90 -9.02 4.91 3.81
CA HIS A 90 -8.29 5.54 4.92
C HIS A 90 -6.86 4.99 5.04
N HIS A 91 -6.68 3.69 4.83
CA HIS A 91 -5.38 3.03 4.85
C HIS A 91 -4.62 3.12 3.51
N ARG A 92 -5.28 3.58 2.43
CA ARG A 92 -4.72 3.66 1.06
C ARG A 92 -4.19 2.30 0.59
N VAL A 93 -5.06 1.31 0.63
CA VAL A 93 -4.72 -0.10 0.31
C VAL A 93 -5.74 -0.75 -0.63
N GLU A 94 -6.49 0.05 -1.39
CA GLU A 94 -7.54 -0.38 -2.30
C GLU A 94 -7.05 -1.39 -3.34
N GLU A 95 -5.81 -1.24 -3.79
CA GLU A 95 -5.19 -2.10 -4.80
C GLU A 95 -4.82 -3.49 -4.28
N PHE A 96 -4.83 -3.67 -2.95
CA PHE A 96 -4.32 -4.88 -2.29
C PHE A 96 -5.37 -5.73 -1.62
N LEU A 97 -6.66 -5.31 -1.66
CA LEU A 97 -7.73 -6.00 -0.96
C LEU A 97 -8.90 -6.32 -1.89
N TRP A 98 -9.29 -7.59 -1.90
CA TRP A 98 -10.51 -8.06 -2.52
C TRP A 98 -11.60 -8.17 -1.46
N LEU A 99 -12.75 -7.51 -1.70
CA LEU A 99 -13.89 -7.52 -0.81
C LEU A 99 -15.06 -8.25 -1.47
N ARG A 100 -15.55 -9.29 -0.84
CA ARG A 100 -16.76 -10.02 -1.24
C ARG A 100 -17.83 -9.81 -0.20
N TYR A 101 -19.01 -9.45 -0.63
CA TYR A 101 -20.15 -9.18 0.25
C TYR A 101 -21.19 -10.28 0.12
N ASP A 102 -21.82 -10.65 1.24
CA ASP A 102 -22.90 -11.61 1.30
C ASP A 102 -24.05 -11.08 2.19
N HIS A 103 -25.23 -11.61 2.01
CA HIS A 103 -26.42 -11.22 2.75
C HIS A 103 -27.17 -12.46 3.25
N HIS A 104 -27.32 -12.54 4.57
CA HIS A 104 -28.03 -13.64 5.22
C HIS A 104 -29.32 -13.13 5.86
N THR A 105 -30.41 -13.90 5.68
CA THR A 105 -31.68 -13.65 6.33
C THR A 105 -32.06 -14.87 7.17
N THR A 106 -32.16 -14.68 8.47
CA THR A 106 -32.52 -15.78 9.40
C THR A 106 -33.87 -15.49 10.01
N PRO A 107 -34.88 -16.40 9.87
CA PRO A 107 -36.16 -16.27 10.54
C PRO A 107 -36.01 -16.46 12.05
N HIS A 108 -36.51 -15.52 12.83
CA HIS A 108 -36.49 -15.59 14.28
C HIS A 108 -37.94 -15.58 14.83
N PRO A 109 -38.46 -16.72 15.34
CA PRO A 109 -39.81 -16.78 15.87
C PRO A 109 -39.92 -15.98 17.18
N VAL A 110 -40.82 -15.02 17.20
CA VAL A 110 -41.17 -14.23 18.41
C VAL A 110 -42.47 -14.75 18.97
N ARG A 111 -42.45 -15.19 20.23
CA ARG A 111 -43.64 -15.71 20.92
C ARG A 111 -44.67 -14.63 21.14
N ALA A 112 -45.96 -15.02 21.21
CA ALA A 112 -47.03 -14.13 21.62
C ALA A 112 -46.78 -13.61 23.05
N TYR A 113 -47.01 -12.31 23.23
CA TYR A 113 -46.90 -11.66 24.57
C TYR A 113 -48.01 -10.66 24.75
N LYS A 114 -48.83 -10.83 25.78
CA LYS A 114 -50.06 -10.05 26.05
C LYS A 114 -50.96 -10.04 24.79
N ASP A 115 -51.31 -8.85 24.28
CA ASP A 115 -52.22 -8.65 23.16
C ASP A 115 -51.51 -8.73 21.80
N ARG A 116 -50.20 -9.11 21.76
CA ARG A 116 -49.40 -9.25 20.51
C ARG A 116 -49.33 -10.69 20.09
N PRO A 117 -49.83 -11.06 18.90
CA PRO A 117 -49.74 -12.43 18.39
C PRO A 117 -48.30 -12.82 18.14
N ALA A 118 -48.03 -14.13 18.09
CA ALA A 118 -46.73 -14.63 17.64
C ALA A 118 -46.46 -14.23 16.18
N TYR A 119 -45.23 -13.85 15.87
CA TYR A 119 -44.83 -13.52 14.52
C TYR A 119 -43.38 -13.98 14.24
N VAL A 120 -42.99 -14.04 12.98
CA VAL A 120 -41.63 -14.34 12.59
C VAL A 120 -40.93 -13.04 12.19
N LYS A 121 -39.91 -12.67 12.98
CA LYS A 121 -39.04 -11.55 12.64
C LYS A 121 -37.93 -12.03 11.71
N GLN A 122 -37.74 -11.36 10.58
CA GLN A 122 -36.61 -11.61 9.70
C GLN A 122 -35.38 -10.85 10.24
N ASP A 123 -34.37 -11.62 10.63
CA ASP A 123 -33.09 -11.08 11.07
C ASP A 123 -32.16 -11.01 9.89
N ARG A 124 -31.89 -9.79 9.40
CA ARG A 124 -31.04 -9.53 8.22
C ARG A 124 -29.64 -9.19 8.67
N GLN A 125 -28.65 -9.74 7.97
CA GLN A 125 -27.25 -9.45 8.21
C GLN A 125 -26.48 -9.45 6.90
N ALA A 126 -25.80 -8.33 6.63
CA ALA A 126 -24.75 -8.29 5.62
C ALA A 126 -23.39 -8.66 6.27
N THR A 127 -22.57 -9.35 5.51
CA THR A 127 -21.20 -9.75 5.90
C THR A 127 -20.23 -9.44 4.76
N VAL A 128 -18.96 -9.24 5.11
CA VAL A 128 -17.87 -9.01 4.17
C VAL A 128 -16.76 -10.03 4.40
N GLU A 129 -16.30 -10.66 3.33
CA GLU A 129 -15.08 -11.46 3.29
C GLU A 129 -13.99 -10.59 2.68
N VAL A 130 -12.82 -10.55 3.32
CA VAL A 130 -11.66 -9.80 2.82
C VAL A 130 -10.53 -10.77 2.49
N ARG A 131 -9.88 -10.56 1.35
CA ARG A 131 -8.70 -11.32 0.93
C ARG A 131 -7.63 -10.36 0.46
N VAL A 132 -6.39 -10.64 0.82
CA VAL A 132 -5.24 -9.88 0.34
C VAL A 132 -4.87 -10.37 -1.05
N ASP A 133 -4.66 -9.44 -1.98
CA ASP A 133 -4.04 -9.70 -3.28
C ASP A 133 -2.52 -9.71 -3.09
N GLU A 134 -1.99 -10.89 -2.82
CA GLU A 134 -0.55 -11.08 -2.58
C GLU A 134 0.29 -10.74 -3.82
N GLU A 135 -0.23 -10.97 -5.04
CA GLU A 135 0.49 -10.66 -6.27
C GLU A 135 0.64 -9.13 -6.45
N ALA A 136 -0.43 -8.39 -6.28
CA ALA A 136 -0.42 -6.93 -6.31
C ALA A 136 0.50 -6.35 -5.21
N LEU A 137 0.42 -6.91 -3.99
CA LEU A 137 1.24 -6.49 -2.86
C LEU A 137 2.73 -6.73 -3.13
N GLU A 138 3.12 -7.91 -3.58
CA GLU A 138 4.52 -8.23 -3.91
C GLU A 138 5.03 -7.39 -5.09
N SER A 139 4.18 -7.11 -6.08
CA SER A 139 4.51 -6.21 -7.18
C SER A 139 4.79 -4.79 -6.69
N ALA A 140 3.99 -4.29 -5.75
CA ALA A 140 4.22 -2.99 -5.12
C ALA A 140 5.51 -2.98 -4.30
N VAL A 141 5.77 -4.01 -3.50
CA VAL A 141 6.98 -4.16 -2.67
C VAL A 141 8.26 -4.10 -3.54
N ARG A 142 8.27 -4.77 -4.70
CA ARG A 142 9.42 -4.72 -5.62
C ARG A 142 9.75 -3.29 -6.11
N ARG A 143 8.77 -2.39 -6.14
CA ARG A 143 8.95 -0.99 -6.56
C ARG A 143 9.35 -0.06 -5.43
N LEU A 144 9.36 -0.51 -4.17
CA LEU A 144 9.73 0.31 -3.03
C LEU A 144 11.24 0.58 -2.95
N GLY A 145 11.57 1.75 -2.45
CA GLY A 145 12.95 2.15 -2.18
C GLY A 145 13.76 2.61 -3.39
N TRP A 146 13.20 2.55 -4.60
CA TRP A 146 13.84 3.05 -5.80
C TRP A 146 13.77 4.57 -5.91
N ARG A 147 14.89 5.19 -6.31
CA ARG A 147 15.00 6.61 -6.60
C ARG A 147 15.84 6.82 -7.85
N MET A 148 15.55 7.87 -8.58
CA MET A 148 16.30 8.28 -9.75
C MET A 148 16.95 9.63 -9.51
N TYR A 149 18.23 9.74 -9.81
CA TYR A 149 19.00 10.95 -9.80
C TYR A 149 19.54 11.23 -11.19
N SER A 150 19.69 12.51 -11.53
CA SER A 150 20.29 12.95 -12.78
C SER A 150 21.54 13.77 -12.47
N THR A 151 22.57 13.56 -13.27
CA THR A 151 23.81 14.34 -13.20
C THR A 151 24.41 14.51 -14.61
N ASN A 152 25.16 15.58 -14.81
CA ASN A 152 25.99 15.79 -15.98
C ASN A 152 27.47 15.44 -15.72
N GLN A 153 27.77 14.98 -14.50
CA GLN A 153 29.13 14.55 -14.15
C GLN A 153 29.44 13.19 -14.81
N PRO A 154 30.55 13.06 -15.52
CA PRO A 154 30.95 11.79 -16.09
C PRO A 154 31.32 10.77 -15.00
N LYS A 155 31.27 9.49 -15.36
CA LYS A 155 31.50 8.38 -14.43
C LYS A 155 32.86 8.41 -13.74
N GLU A 156 33.88 8.93 -14.45
CA GLU A 156 35.24 9.07 -13.95
C GLU A 156 35.37 10.11 -12.83
N GLN A 157 34.46 11.10 -12.78
CA GLN A 157 34.44 12.15 -11.77
C GLN A 157 33.49 11.83 -10.62
N LEU A 158 32.42 11.11 -10.89
CA LEU A 158 31.42 10.74 -9.89
C LEU A 158 30.94 9.31 -10.14
N SER A 159 31.50 8.32 -9.42
CA SER A 159 31.02 6.94 -9.51
C SER A 159 29.60 6.80 -8.95
N LEU A 160 28.90 5.71 -9.28
CA LEU A 160 27.58 5.40 -8.73
C LEU A 160 27.61 5.36 -7.20
N GLU A 161 28.64 4.73 -6.62
CA GLU A 161 28.82 4.62 -5.16
C GLU A 161 29.03 5.98 -4.52
N GLN A 162 29.87 6.83 -5.12
CA GLN A 162 30.12 8.20 -4.63
C GLN A 162 28.86 9.05 -4.68
N ALA A 163 28.07 8.96 -5.77
CA ALA A 163 26.80 9.65 -5.89
C ALA A 163 25.80 9.22 -4.82
N VAL A 164 25.69 7.91 -4.54
CA VAL A 164 24.83 7.39 -3.46
C VAL A 164 25.27 7.89 -2.08
N LEU A 165 26.58 7.90 -1.82
CA LEU A 165 27.12 8.38 -0.55
C LEU A 165 26.92 9.88 -0.37
N ALA A 166 27.19 10.68 -1.41
CA ALA A 166 26.98 12.13 -1.39
C ALA A 166 25.53 12.47 -1.05
N TYR A 167 24.58 11.81 -1.76
CA TYR A 167 23.16 12.02 -1.52
C TYR A 167 22.73 11.62 -0.10
N ARG A 168 23.33 10.59 0.49
CA ARG A 168 23.03 10.19 1.87
C ARG A 168 23.59 11.16 2.90
N SER A 169 24.72 11.80 2.62
CA SER A 169 25.34 12.78 3.52
C SER A 169 24.62 14.13 3.55
N GLU A 170 23.86 14.48 2.51
CA GLU A 170 23.05 15.69 2.49
C GLU A 170 21.82 15.64 3.41
N TYR A 171 21.43 14.45 3.89
CA TYR A 171 20.26 14.23 4.72
C TYR A 171 20.60 13.76 6.15
N LEU A 172 21.86 13.87 6.54
CA LEU A 172 22.33 13.64 7.91
C LEU A 172 22.68 14.99 8.57
#